data_aa30320af4a18cfb6cea562c3d0dfbab
#
_entry.id   aa30320af4a18cfb6cea562c3d0dfbab
#
_cell.length_a   1.000
_cell.length_b   1.000
_cell.length_c   1.000
_cell.angle_alpha   90.00
_cell.angle_beta   90.00
_cell.angle_gamma   90.00
#
_symmetry.space_group_name_H-M   'P 1'
#
loop_
_entity.id
_entity.type
_entity.pdbx_description
1 polymer ?
#
loop_
_entity_poly.entity_id
_entity_poly.type
_entity_poly.pdbx_seq_one_letter_code
_entity_poly.pdbx_strand_id
1 'polypeptide(L)'
;MTWLPYFAFIMYLINRGTGFTQALFMNCDHSLLTYSFYKRPGFVLKLFRIRLREIIKVNAVPALVIGCGLALILYVSGGTDNPLNYVVLVVTILAMSAFFSIHYLTVYYLLQPYTAGTEMKSGTYRIVMVLTYVVCYALINVRLPILVFGAACIAFCVVYSVIASILVYKFAPQTFRLRA
;
A
#
# COMPACT_ATOMS: atom_id res chain seq x y z
N MET A 1 -11.29 -21.17 -10.58
CA MET A 1 -10.10 -20.32 -10.66
C MET A 1 -9.66 -19.91 -9.26
N THR A 2 -8.45 -20.30 -8.86
CA THR A 2 -7.98 -20.19 -7.45
C THR A 2 -6.59 -19.55 -7.35
N TRP A 3 -6.12 -18.91 -8.42
CA TRP A 3 -4.74 -18.37 -8.51
C TRP A 3 -4.64 -16.86 -8.16
N LEU A 4 -5.77 -16.18 -7.94
CA LEU A 4 -5.76 -14.72 -7.67
C LEU A 4 -4.92 -14.33 -6.43
N PRO A 5 -4.86 -15.11 -5.33
CA PRO A 5 -4.00 -14.79 -4.19
C PRO A 5 -2.50 -14.68 -4.54
N TYR A 6 -2.04 -15.37 -5.57
CA TYR A 6 -0.67 -15.27 -6.08
C TYR A 6 -0.31 -13.84 -6.51
N PHE A 7 -1.28 -13.12 -7.07
CA PHE A 7 -1.07 -11.73 -7.50
C PHE A 7 -0.87 -10.74 -6.34
N ALA A 8 -1.22 -11.11 -5.11
CA ALA A 8 -0.87 -10.27 -3.95
C ALA A 8 0.65 -10.10 -3.82
N PHE A 9 1.41 -11.16 -4.05
CA PHE A 9 2.87 -11.11 -4.04
C PHE A 9 3.44 -10.29 -5.21
N ILE A 10 2.87 -10.46 -6.41
CA ILE A 10 3.27 -9.66 -7.58
C ILE A 10 2.98 -8.18 -7.34
N MET A 11 1.79 -7.85 -6.83
CA MET A 11 1.44 -6.46 -6.51
C MET A 11 2.32 -5.87 -5.40
N TYR A 12 2.74 -6.67 -4.42
CA TYR A 12 3.75 -6.28 -3.43
C TYR A 12 5.08 -5.89 -4.10
N LEU A 13 5.55 -6.68 -5.07
CA LEU A 13 6.81 -6.40 -5.77
C LEU A 13 6.74 -5.14 -6.64
N ILE A 14 5.60 -4.88 -7.28
CA ILE A 14 5.40 -3.74 -8.17
C ILE A 14 5.21 -2.44 -7.37
N ASN A 15 4.39 -2.48 -6.31
CA ASN A 15 4.10 -1.30 -5.49
C ASN A 15 5.16 -1.08 -4.39
N ARG A 16 6.44 -1.11 -4.73
CA ARG A 16 7.53 -0.85 -3.77
C ARG A 16 7.47 0.58 -3.24
N GLY A 17 6.86 0.75 -2.07
CA GLY A 17 6.70 2.06 -1.43
C GLY A 17 7.97 2.65 -0.81
N THR A 18 9.03 1.85 -0.64
CA THR A 18 10.29 2.31 -0.01
C THR A 18 10.98 3.41 -0.80
N GLY A 19 11.08 3.28 -2.13
CA GLY A 19 11.67 4.32 -2.99
C GLY A 19 10.84 5.61 -2.97
N PHE A 20 9.50 5.48 -2.97
CA PHE A 20 8.61 6.64 -2.91
C PHE A 20 8.71 7.36 -1.55
N THR A 21 8.71 6.64 -0.43
CA THR A 21 8.81 7.25 0.89
C THR A 21 10.19 7.89 1.13
N GLN A 22 11.25 7.32 0.55
CA GLN A 22 12.58 7.94 0.55
C GLN A 22 12.59 9.24 -0.24
N ALA A 23 12.03 9.26 -1.44
CA ALA A 23 11.91 10.45 -2.26
C ALA A 23 11.08 11.55 -1.57
N LEU A 24 9.96 11.18 -0.90
CA LEU A 24 9.19 12.12 -0.08
C LEU A 24 10.01 12.70 1.05
N PHE A 25 10.78 11.88 1.75
CA PHE A 25 11.65 12.35 2.84
C PHE A 25 12.69 13.34 2.33
N MET A 26 13.43 12.97 1.28
CA MET A 26 14.52 13.80 0.75
C MET A 26 14.02 15.14 0.19
N ASN A 27 12.91 15.14 -0.54
CA ASN A 27 12.47 16.33 -1.27
C ASN A 27 11.50 17.23 -0.49
N CYS A 28 10.79 16.70 0.52
CA CYS A 28 9.71 17.41 1.20
C CYS A 28 9.83 17.36 2.72
N ASP A 29 10.02 16.17 3.30
CA ASP A 29 9.82 15.99 4.73
C ASP A 29 11.03 16.37 5.57
N HIS A 30 12.23 16.26 5.03
CA HIS A 30 13.43 16.68 5.74
C HIS A 30 13.32 18.15 6.18
N SER A 31 12.94 19.05 5.28
CA SER A 31 12.73 20.46 5.62
C SER A 31 11.47 20.70 6.46
N LEU A 32 10.37 20.00 6.17
CA LEU A 32 9.12 20.13 6.92
C LEU A 32 9.29 19.79 8.40
N LEU A 33 10.04 18.73 8.71
CA LEU A 33 10.23 18.22 10.06
C LEU A 33 11.12 19.12 10.96
N THR A 34 11.76 20.14 10.39
CA THR A 34 12.49 21.15 11.16
C THR A 34 11.56 22.18 11.81
N TYR A 35 10.32 22.32 11.32
CA TYR A 35 9.34 23.27 11.86
C TYR A 35 8.43 22.60 12.90
N SER A 36 7.89 23.37 13.84
CA SER A 36 7.03 22.83 14.91
C SER A 36 5.54 22.68 14.52
N PHE A 37 5.08 23.38 13.48
CA PHE A 37 3.66 23.42 13.13
C PHE A 37 3.10 22.10 12.60
N TYR A 38 3.97 21.22 12.06
CA TYR A 38 3.55 19.91 11.55
C TYR A 38 2.99 18.97 12.63
N LYS A 39 3.31 19.22 13.92
CA LYS A 39 2.86 18.38 15.05
C LYS A 39 1.36 18.41 15.31
N ARG A 40 0.61 19.23 14.60
CA ARG A 40 -0.86 19.28 14.73
C ARG A 40 -1.50 18.05 14.06
N PRO A 41 -2.31 17.23 14.79
CA PRO A 41 -2.86 15.98 14.23
C PRO A 41 -3.65 16.19 12.93
N GLY A 42 -4.46 17.24 12.87
CA GLY A 42 -5.24 17.58 11.67
C GLY A 42 -4.38 17.92 10.46
N PHE A 43 -3.23 18.58 10.67
CA PHE A 43 -2.28 18.89 9.59
C PHE A 43 -1.60 17.62 9.07
N VAL A 44 -1.11 16.76 9.97
CA VAL A 44 -0.47 15.49 9.61
C VAL A 44 -1.44 14.60 8.82
N LEU A 45 -2.69 14.49 9.26
CA LEU A 45 -3.71 13.70 8.56
C LEU A 45 -4.05 14.29 7.18
N LYS A 46 -4.14 15.62 7.06
CA LYS A 46 -4.37 16.28 5.78
C LYS A 46 -3.21 16.00 4.81
N LEU A 47 -1.98 16.12 5.28
CA LEU A 47 -0.78 15.83 4.50
C LEU A 47 -0.74 14.36 4.06
N PHE A 48 -1.03 13.43 4.97
CA PHE A 48 -1.16 12.01 4.68
C PHE A 48 -2.16 11.74 3.56
N ARG A 49 -3.37 12.33 3.63
CA ARG A 49 -4.42 12.14 2.62
C ARG A 49 -4.03 12.69 1.25
N ILE A 50 -3.40 13.86 1.20
CA ILE A 50 -2.93 14.45 -0.08
C ILE A 50 -1.91 13.52 -0.72
N ARG A 51 -0.90 13.08 0.03
CA ARG A 51 0.14 12.19 -0.47
C ARG A 51 -0.40 10.83 -0.89
N LEU A 52 -1.28 10.25 -0.07
CA LEU A 52 -1.92 8.99 -0.38
C LEU A 52 -2.68 9.06 -1.71
N ARG A 53 -3.42 10.15 -1.94
CA ARG A 53 -4.14 10.35 -3.20
C ARG A 53 -3.20 10.37 -4.40
N GLU A 54 -2.05 11.04 -4.31
CA GLU A 54 -1.09 11.09 -5.40
C GLU A 54 -0.39 9.74 -5.62
N ILE A 55 -0.04 9.02 -4.57
CA ILE A 55 0.52 7.66 -4.68
C ILE A 55 -0.47 6.71 -5.36
N ILE A 56 -1.74 6.74 -4.94
CA ILE A 56 -2.79 5.90 -5.53
C ILE A 56 -2.95 6.20 -7.02
N LYS A 57 -2.95 7.48 -7.43
CA LYS A 57 -3.04 7.84 -8.85
C LYS A 57 -1.88 7.26 -9.67
N VAL A 58 -0.66 7.37 -9.20
CA VAL A 58 0.53 6.86 -9.87
C VAL A 58 0.48 5.32 -9.95
N ASN A 59 0.12 4.66 -8.86
CA ASN A 59 0.07 3.20 -8.80
C ASN A 59 -1.17 2.61 -9.49
N ALA A 60 -2.22 3.40 -9.71
CA ALA A 60 -3.42 2.94 -10.44
C ALA A 60 -3.13 2.59 -11.90
N VAL A 61 -2.19 3.29 -12.55
CA VAL A 61 -1.86 3.05 -13.96
C VAL A 61 -1.32 1.62 -14.17
N PRO A 62 -0.22 1.20 -13.52
CA PRO A 62 0.25 -0.18 -13.65
C PRO A 62 -0.76 -1.21 -13.14
N ALA A 63 -1.52 -0.90 -12.09
CA ALA A 63 -2.55 -1.81 -11.59
C ALA A 63 -3.68 -2.03 -12.59
N LEU A 64 -4.13 -0.98 -13.29
CA LEU A 64 -5.12 -1.10 -14.37
C LEU A 64 -4.59 -1.93 -15.54
N VAL A 65 -3.36 -1.69 -15.97
CA VAL A 65 -2.74 -2.46 -17.06
C VAL A 65 -2.69 -3.95 -16.71
N ILE A 66 -2.28 -4.28 -15.48
CA ILE A 66 -2.23 -5.67 -15.01
C ILE A 66 -3.64 -6.26 -14.89
N GLY A 67 -4.58 -5.55 -14.26
CA GLY A 67 -5.94 -6.03 -14.07
C GLY A 67 -6.67 -6.27 -15.38
N CYS A 68 -6.59 -5.33 -16.32
CA CYS A 68 -7.19 -5.47 -17.65
C CYS A 68 -6.47 -6.55 -18.49
N GLY A 69 -5.13 -6.61 -18.42
CA GLY A 69 -4.35 -7.66 -19.08
C GLY A 69 -4.71 -9.06 -18.61
N LEU A 70 -4.88 -9.25 -17.30
CA LEU A 70 -5.31 -10.51 -16.72
C LEU A 70 -6.75 -10.87 -17.10
N ALA A 71 -7.66 -9.88 -17.14
CA ALA A 71 -9.03 -10.09 -17.61
C ALA A 71 -9.05 -10.51 -19.08
N LEU A 72 -8.21 -9.91 -19.92
CA LEU A 72 -8.07 -10.26 -21.33
C LEU A 72 -7.50 -11.67 -21.50
N ILE A 73 -6.44 -12.02 -20.79
CA ILE A 73 -5.85 -13.39 -20.80
C ILE A 73 -6.90 -14.40 -20.39
N LEU A 74 -7.66 -14.09 -19.33
CA LEU A 74 -8.74 -14.97 -18.87
C LEU A 74 -9.80 -15.17 -19.97
N TYR A 75 -10.18 -14.11 -20.68
CA TYR A 75 -11.16 -14.17 -21.77
C TYR A 75 -10.66 -15.03 -22.92
N VAL A 76 -9.43 -14.82 -23.39
CA VAL A 76 -8.82 -15.54 -24.53
C VAL A 76 -8.56 -17.01 -24.20
N SER A 77 -8.29 -17.36 -22.94
CA SER A 77 -8.02 -18.75 -22.52
C SER A 77 -9.27 -19.59 -22.23
N GLY A 78 -10.44 -19.20 -22.74
CA GLY A 78 -11.69 -19.93 -22.57
C GLY A 78 -12.64 -19.31 -21.55
N GLY A 79 -12.20 -18.29 -20.83
CA GLY A 79 -13.04 -17.42 -20.03
C GLY A 79 -13.70 -18.08 -18.81
N THR A 80 -14.74 -17.42 -18.39
CA THR A 80 -15.67 -17.88 -17.36
C THR A 80 -17.09 -17.42 -17.76
N ASP A 81 -18.08 -18.25 -17.56
CA ASP A 81 -19.48 -17.95 -17.89
C ASP A 81 -20.06 -16.81 -17.04
N ASN A 82 -19.40 -16.48 -15.93
CA ASN A 82 -19.84 -15.41 -15.05
C ASN A 82 -19.05 -14.12 -15.30
N PRO A 83 -19.66 -13.08 -15.92
CA PRO A 83 -19.00 -11.80 -16.22
C PRO A 83 -18.52 -11.07 -14.96
N LEU A 84 -19.13 -11.34 -13.79
CA LEU A 84 -18.73 -10.78 -12.52
C LEU A 84 -17.26 -11.10 -12.15
N ASN A 85 -16.75 -12.27 -12.57
CA ASN A 85 -15.38 -12.68 -12.29
C ASN A 85 -14.35 -11.73 -12.92
N TYR A 86 -14.61 -11.18 -14.10
CA TYR A 86 -13.72 -10.21 -14.79
C TYR A 86 -13.68 -8.90 -14.00
N VAL A 87 -14.84 -8.41 -13.57
CA VAL A 87 -14.94 -7.16 -12.80
C VAL A 87 -14.24 -7.31 -11.45
N VAL A 88 -14.54 -8.39 -10.71
CA VAL A 88 -13.93 -8.66 -9.41
C VAL A 88 -12.42 -8.81 -9.53
N LEU A 89 -11.92 -9.44 -10.59
CA LEU A 89 -10.48 -9.57 -10.84
C LEU A 89 -9.80 -8.19 -10.95
N VAL A 90 -10.31 -7.31 -11.82
CA VAL A 90 -9.75 -5.95 -12.01
C VAL A 90 -9.84 -5.14 -10.72
N VAL A 91 -11.01 -5.15 -10.06
CA VAL A 91 -11.21 -4.41 -8.81
C VAL A 91 -10.31 -4.93 -7.68
N THR A 92 -10.06 -6.23 -7.62
CA THR A 92 -9.16 -6.83 -6.62
C THR A 92 -7.71 -6.39 -6.83
N ILE A 93 -7.22 -6.35 -8.06
CA ILE A 93 -5.87 -5.84 -8.37
C ILE A 93 -5.74 -4.37 -7.98
N LEU A 94 -6.75 -3.55 -8.27
CA LEU A 94 -6.78 -2.14 -7.83
C LEU A 94 -6.80 -2.01 -6.30
N ALA A 95 -7.59 -2.84 -5.61
CA ALA A 95 -7.66 -2.85 -4.16
C ALA A 95 -6.31 -3.26 -3.51
N MET A 96 -5.62 -4.26 -4.07
CA MET A 96 -4.26 -4.62 -3.64
C MET A 96 -3.28 -3.47 -3.83
N SER A 97 -3.31 -2.78 -4.96
CA SER A 97 -2.46 -1.62 -5.23
C SER A 97 -2.72 -0.47 -4.25
N ALA A 98 -3.99 -0.19 -3.98
CA ALA A 98 -4.39 0.80 -2.99
C ALA A 98 -3.93 0.40 -1.57
N PHE A 99 -4.10 -0.87 -1.20
CA PHE A 99 -3.64 -1.40 0.09
C PHE A 99 -2.13 -1.16 0.29
N PHE A 100 -1.28 -1.53 -0.67
CA PHE A 100 0.16 -1.33 -0.54
C PHE A 100 0.53 0.16 -0.48
N SER A 101 -0.16 1.01 -1.24
CA SER A 101 0.03 2.46 -1.17
C SER A 101 -0.26 3.02 0.22
N ILE A 102 -1.38 2.60 0.83
CA ILE A 102 -1.78 2.97 2.19
C ILE A 102 -0.79 2.40 3.21
N HIS A 103 -0.44 1.12 3.08
CA HIS A 103 0.44 0.41 4.00
C HIS A 103 1.82 1.08 4.09
N TYR A 104 2.51 1.26 2.98
CA TYR A 104 3.84 1.86 2.97
C TYR A 104 3.84 3.29 3.50
N LEU A 105 2.84 4.10 3.11
CA LEU A 105 2.75 5.46 3.60
C LEU A 105 2.43 5.50 5.11
N THR A 106 1.56 4.63 5.61
CA THR A 106 1.23 4.51 7.03
C THR A 106 2.45 4.13 7.85
N VAL A 107 3.17 3.10 7.43
CA VAL A 107 4.39 2.64 8.11
C VAL A 107 5.45 3.74 8.12
N TYR A 108 5.58 4.49 7.03
CA TYR A 108 6.47 5.65 6.95
C TYR A 108 6.11 6.73 7.97
N TYR A 109 4.83 7.10 8.11
CA TYR A 109 4.38 8.12 9.06
C TYR A 109 4.51 7.66 10.52
N LEU A 110 4.26 6.38 10.79
CA LEU A 110 4.31 5.85 12.15
C LEU A 110 5.74 5.52 12.64
N LEU A 111 6.61 5.09 11.75
CA LEU A 111 7.95 4.63 12.12
C LEU A 111 9.07 5.58 11.68
N GLN A 112 8.81 6.48 10.75
CA GLN A 112 9.75 7.44 10.15
C GLN A 112 11.20 6.88 10.13
N PRO A 113 11.59 6.10 9.11
CA PRO A 113 12.80 5.28 9.15
C PRO A 113 14.09 6.04 8.82
N TYR A 114 13.99 7.28 8.32
CA TYR A 114 15.12 8.03 7.78
C TYR A 114 15.74 8.96 8.82
N THR A 115 17.08 9.02 8.84
CA THR A 115 17.85 9.99 9.64
C THR A 115 18.06 11.29 8.85
N ALA A 116 18.59 12.33 9.52
CA ALA A 116 18.98 13.58 8.88
C ALA A 116 19.97 13.39 7.71
N GLY A 117 20.80 12.34 7.74
CA GLY A 117 21.67 11.93 6.64
C GLY A 117 21.01 11.10 5.54
N THR A 118 19.67 11.03 5.48
CA THR A 118 18.89 10.26 4.51
C THR A 118 19.06 8.74 4.57
N GLU A 119 19.80 8.23 5.55
CA GLU A 119 20.00 6.79 5.73
C GLU A 119 18.82 6.14 6.45
N MET A 120 18.51 4.92 6.05
CA MET A 120 17.49 4.09 6.71
C MET A 120 18.10 3.36 7.91
N LYS A 121 17.90 3.86 9.12
CA LYS A 121 18.45 3.27 10.35
C LYS A 121 17.40 2.66 11.31
N SER A 122 16.16 2.48 10.88
CA SER A 122 15.11 1.91 11.74
C SER A 122 15.01 0.38 11.64
N GLY A 123 15.43 -0.34 12.71
CA GLY A 123 15.27 -1.79 12.80
C GLY A 123 13.80 -2.22 12.78
N THR A 124 12.93 -1.50 13.50
CA THR A 124 11.48 -1.77 13.54
C THR A 124 10.86 -1.65 12.14
N TYR A 125 11.25 -0.66 11.35
CA TYR A 125 10.79 -0.53 9.98
C TYR A 125 11.19 -1.74 9.13
N ARG A 126 12.44 -2.21 9.26
CA ARG A 126 12.91 -3.41 8.54
C ARG A 126 12.11 -4.65 8.92
N ILE A 127 11.82 -4.85 10.20
CA ILE A 127 11.00 -5.97 10.68
C ILE A 127 9.61 -5.94 10.05
N VAL A 128 8.94 -4.78 10.01
CA VAL A 128 7.62 -4.64 9.39
C VAL A 128 7.68 -4.96 7.90
N MET A 129 8.73 -4.51 7.19
CA MET A 129 8.89 -4.81 5.76
C MET A 129 9.11 -6.31 5.51
N VAL A 130 9.93 -6.98 6.33
CA VAL A 130 10.15 -8.43 6.26
C VAL A 130 8.85 -9.19 6.56
N LEU A 131 8.10 -8.77 7.58
CA LEU A 131 6.81 -9.38 7.91
C LEU A 131 5.81 -9.24 6.74
N THR A 132 5.74 -8.06 6.14
CA THR A 132 4.88 -7.83 4.96
C THR A 132 5.27 -8.75 3.81
N TYR A 133 6.57 -8.89 3.54
CA TYR A 133 7.08 -9.83 2.54
C TYR A 133 6.64 -11.28 2.83
N VAL A 134 6.86 -11.75 4.07
CA VAL A 134 6.52 -13.13 4.47
C VAL A 134 5.01 -13.39 4.32
N VAL A 135 4.16 -12.45 4.74
CA VAL A 135 2.70 -12.58 4.58
C VAL A 135 2.31 -12.65 3.10
N CYS A 136 2.85 -11.77 2.26
CA CYS A 136 2.56 -11.78 0.83
C CYS A 136 3.09 -13.05 0.15
N TYR A 137 4.25 -13.55 0.56
CA TYR A 137 4.81 -14.82 0.07
C TYR A 137 3.93 -16.02 0.48
N ALA A 138 3.43 -16.04 1.71
CA ALA A 138 2.54 -17.10 2.18
C ALA A 138 1.23 -17.18 1.37
N LEU A 139 0.73 -16.04 0.88
CA LEU A 139 -0.47 -15.98 0.03
C LEU A 139 -0.31 -16.72 -1.31
N ILE A 140 0.92 -16.96 -1.78
CA ILE A 140 1.17 -17.75 -3.00
C ILE A 140 0.59 -19.18 -2.90
N ASN A 141 0.60 -19.74 -1.69
CA ASN A 141 0.11 -21.11 -1.43
C ASN A 141 -1.40 -21.18 -1.17
N VAL A 142 -2.06 -20.03 -1.04
CA VAL A 142 -3.49 -19.97 -0.77
C VAL A 142 -4.29 -20.22 -2.05
N ARG A 143 -5.29 -21.10 -1.99
CA ARG A 143 -6.16 -21.46 -3.10
C ARG A 143 -7.61 -21.11 -2.75
N LEU A 144 -8.05 -19.92 -3.17
CA LEU A 144 -9.40 -19.41 -2.93
C LEU A 144 -10.08 -19.05 -4.25
N PRO A 145 -11.41 -19.25 -4.37
CA PRO A 145 -12.20 -18.76 -5.50
C PRO A 145 -12.04 -17.24 -5.66
N ILE A 146 -12.06 -16.76 -6.91
CA ILE A 146 -11.87 -15.34 -7.24
C ILE A 146 -12.83 -14.44 -6.46
N LEU A 147 -14.12 -14.80 -6.40
CA LEU A 147 -15.13 -13.99 -5.72
C LEU A 147 -14.87 -13.88 -4.21
N VAL A 148 -14.53 -15.00 -3.58
CA VAL A 148 -14.27 -15.04 -2.13
C VAL A 148 -13.02 -14.24 -1.79
N PHE A 149 -11.93 -14.48 -2.50
CA PHE A 149 -10.69 -13.76 -2.27
C PHE A 149 -10.84 -12.27 -2.60
N GLY A 150 -11.49 -11.92 -3.70
CA GLY A 150 -11.73 -10.54 -4.09
C GLY A 150 -12.55 -9.77 -3.06
N ALA A 151 -13.65 -10.35 -2.59
CA ALA A 151 -14.49 -9.75 -1.54
C ALA A 151 -13.70 -9.55 -0.23
N ALA A 152 -12.94 -10.57 0.20
CA ALA A 152 -12.10 -10.49 1.38
C ALA A 152 -11.01 -9.41 1.25
N CYS A 153 -10.36 -9.32 0.09
CA CYS A 153 -9.33 -8.34 -0.18
C CYS A 153 -9.87 -6.90 -0.16
N ILE A 154 -11.02 -6.66 -0.77
CA ILE A 154 -11.67 -5.35 -0.78
C ILE A 154 -12.10 -4.95 0.65
N ALA A 155 -12.75 -5.86 1.38
CA ALA A 155 -13.17 -5.61 2.76
C ALA A 155 -11.96 -5.31 3.65
N PHE A 156 -10.90 -6.10 3.53
CA PHE A 156 -9.65 -5.87 4.26
C PHE A 156 -9.03 -4.51 3.93
N CYS A 157 -8.98 -4.12 2.65
CA CYS A 157 -8.45 -2.83 2.23
C CYS A 157 -9.23 -1.66 2.85
N VAL A 158 -10.56 -1.73 2.88
CA VAL A 158 -11.42 -0.70 3.49
C VAL A 158 -11.16 -0.59 5.00
N VAL A 159 -11.22 -1.73 5.71
CA VAL A 159 -10.98 -1.76 7.17
C VAL A 159 -9.58 -1.25 7.50
N TYR A 160 -8.57 -1.71 6.77
CA TYR A 160 -7.19 -1.26 6.95
C TYR A 160 -7.03 0.25 6.71
N SER A 161 -7.70 0.82 5.70
CA SER A 161 -7.65 2.26 5.40
C SER A 161 -8.19 3.11 6.53
N VAL A 162 -9.28 2.66 7.17
CA VAL A 162 -9.88 3.33 8.34
C VAL A 162 -8.92 3.27 9.52
N ILE A 163 -8.42 2.07 9.85
CA ILE A 163 -7.47 1.87 10.96
C ILE A 163 -6.21 2.70 10.73
N ALA A 164 -5.62 2.67 9.53
CA ALA A 164 -4.43 3.43 9.16
C ALA A 164 -4.64 4.94 9.37
N SER A 165 -5.80 5.48 8.95
CA SER A 165 -6.14 6.89 9.14
C SER A 165 -6.25 7.27 10.61
N ILE A 166 -6.83 6.42 11.45
CA ILE A 166 -6.94 6.61 12.91
C ILE A 166 -5.54 6.57 13.56
N LEU A 167 -4.72 5.59 13.19
CA LEU A 167 -3.37 5.46 13.73
C LEU A 167 -2.49 6.65 13.36
N VAL A 168 -2.54 7.11 12.11
CA VAL A 168 -1.80 8.30 11.67
C VAL A 168 -2.28 9.53 12.41
N TYR A 169 -3.59 9.74 12.58
CA TYR A 169 -4.12 10.87 13.32
C TYR A 169 -3.63 10.89 14.77
N LYS A 170 -3.64 9.73 15.44
CA LYS A 170 -3.33 9.62 16.87
C LYS A 170 -1.82 9.63 17.16
N PHE A 171 -1.03 8.90 16.40
CA PHE A 171 0.38 8.62 16.73
C PHE A 171 1.38 9.39 15.86
N ALA A 172 1.08 9.69 14.60
CA ALA A 172 2.06 10.34 13.72
C ALA A 172 2.54 11.71 14.22
N PRO A 173 1.75 12.55 14.91
CA PRO A 173 2.25 13.80 15.48
C PRO A 173 3.43 13.62 16.45
N GLN A 174 3.54 12.45 17.08
CA GLN A 174 4.60 12.13 18.04
C GLN A 174 5.76 11.35 17.40
N THR A 175 5.46 10.48 16.42
CA THR A 175 6.41 9.54 15.83
C THR A 175 7.05 10.07 14.55
N PHE A 176 6.33 10.87 13.79
CA PHE A 176 6.79 11.49 12.55
C PHE A 176 7.67 12.71 12.86
N ARG A 177 8.93 12.44 13.22
CA ARG A 177 9.91 13.47 13.61
C ARG A 177 11.28 13.15 13.02
N LEU A 178 12.09 14.19 12.85
CA LEU A 178 13.47 14.01 12.41
C LEU A 178 14.23 13.22 13.47
N ARG A 179 14.94 12.19 13.03
CA ARG A 179 15.83 11.39 13.90
C ARG A 179 17.28 11.89 13.71
N ALA A 180 17.96 12.06 14.82
CA ALA A 180 19.39 12.33 14.85
C ALA A 180 20.19 11.10 14.36
#